data_a01eb0a3197c90563dce2bf84403f1c0
#
_entry.id   a01eb0a3197c90563dce2bf84403f1c0
#
_cell.length_a   1.000
_cell.length_b   1.000
_cell.length_c   1.000
_cell.angle_alpha   90.00
_cell.angle_beta   90.00
_cell.angle_gamma   90.00
#
_symmetry.space_group_name_H-M   'P 1'
#
loop_
_entity.id
_entity.type
_entity.pdbx_description
1 polymer ?
#
loop_
_entity_poly.entity_id
_entity_poly.type
_entity_poly.pdbx_seq_one_letter_code
_entity_poly.pdbx_strand_id
1 'polypeptide(L)'
;MIGSSGEVRTRIAEVCAIARSWLGTPYHHMGRVKGAGVDCAMFPLEVYREAGLIDDIEVPYYPLDWMLHRSEEIFLGIVQQYATERPVVVGRDLETAAAETAPLATARGSAKPGDFVLYRFGRCFAHGAIVLEWPIVIHAVNGNGVILSDGEREGILVGRAKRFFSLWE
;
A
#
# COMPACT_ATOMS: atom_id res chain seq x y z
N MET A 1 11.60 -14.92 -14.20
CA MET A 1 10.56 -15.84 -14.69
C MET A 1 9.49 -15.91 -13.62
N ILE A 2 8.31 -15.43 -13.92
CA ILE A 2 7.14 -15.52 -13.02
C ILE A 2 6.77 -17.01 -12.96
N GLY A 3 6.71 -17.55 -11.74
CA GLY A 3 6.42 -18.95 -11.50
C GLY A 3 5.02 -19.39 -11.99
N SER A 4 4.71 -20.66 -11.90
CA SER A 4 3.41 -21.21 -12.26
C SER A 4 2.28 -20.51 -11.45
N SER A 5 1.05 -20.53 -11.96
CA SER A 5 -0.11 -19.92 -11.25
C SER A 5 -0.29 -20.47 -9.82
N GLY A 6 0.19 -21.68 -9.54
CA GLY A 6 0.19 -22.27 -8.20
C GLY A 6 1.22 -21.62 -7.27
N GLU A 7 2.43 -21.38 -7.77
CA GLU A 7 3.50 -20.72 -7.00
C GLU A 7 3.14 -19.28 -6.66
N VAL A 8 2.55 -18.54 -7.59
CA VAL A 8 2.09 -17.16 -7.34
C VAL A 8 1.04 -17.14 -6.23
N ARG A 9 0.06 -18.06 -6.25
CA ARG A 9 -0.95 -18.14 -5.18
C ARG A 9 -0.35 -18.48 -3.82
N THR A 10 0.63 -19.37 -3.76
CA THR A 10 1.33 -19.72 -2.52
C THR A 10 2.08 -18.50 -1.97
N ARG A 11 2.79 -17.76 -2.82
CA ARG A 11 3.51 -16.55 -2.45
C ARG A 11 2.57 -15.44 -1.95
N ILE A 12 1.42 -15.25 -2.58
CA ILE A 12 0.39 -14.29 -2.14
C ILE A 12 -0.11 -14.64 -0.73
N ALA A 13 -0.42 -15.92 -0.50
CA ALA A 13 -0.85 -16.38 0.83
C ALA A 13 0.23 -16.17 1.90
N GLU A 14 1.49 -16.38 1.55
CA GLU A 14 2.64 -16.13 2.42
C GLU A 14 2.77 -14.65 2.78
N VAL A 15 2.70 -13.74 1.81
CA VAL A 15 2.71 -12.28 2.04
C VAL A 15 1.59 -11.87 2.98
N CYS A 16 0.36 -12.35 2.75
CA CYS A 16 -0.78 -12.04 3.62
C CYS A 16 -0.59 -12.59 5.04
N ALA A 17 -0.01 -13.77 5.20
CA ALA A 17 0.30 -14.37 6.50
C ALA A 17 1.39 -13.58 7.24
N ILE A 18 2.46 -13.21 6.55
CA ILE A 18 3.52 -12.36 7.10
C ILE A 18 2.94 -11.00 7.53
N ALA A 19 2.17 -10.34 6.66
CA ALA A 19 1.53 -9.06 6.98
C ALA A 19 0.69 -9.15 8.27
N ARG A 20 -0.14 -10.20 8.40
CA ARG A 20 -0.94 -10.45 9.62
C ARG A 20 -0.09 -10.68 10.86
N SER A 21 1.10 -11.26 10.73
CA SER A 21 2.02 -11.47 11.86
C SER A 21 2.57 -10.17 12.47
N TRP A 22 2.44 -9.05 11.76
CA TRP A 22 2.82 -7.72 12.23
C TRP A 22 1.72 -7.02 13.02
N LEU A 23 0.49 -7.55 13.07
CA LEU A 23 -0.62 -6.94 13.80
C LEU A 23 -0.24 -6.62 15.24
N GLY A 24 -0.57 -5.40 15.69
CA GLY A 24 -0.23 -4.91 17.02
C GLY A 24 1.19 -4.37 17.17
N THR A 25 2.04 -4.44 16.15
CA THR A 25 3.34 -3.74 16.18
C THR A 25 3.08 -2.24 16.34
N PRO A 26 3.72 -1.56 17.33
CA PRO A 26 3.52 -0.14 17.55
C PRO A 26 3.96 0.71 16.35
N TYR A 27 3.34 1.89 16.18
CA TYR A 27 3.82 2.85 15.21
C TYR A 27 5.10 3.53 15.73
N HIS A 28 6.15 3.50 14.91
CA HIS A 28 7.37 4.25 15.16
C HIS A 28 7.93 4.78 13.84
N HIS A 29 8.06 6.11 13.73
CA HIS A 29 8.57 6.75 12.53
C HIS A 29 9.93 6.17 12.11
N MET A 30 10.04 5.75 10.85
CA MET A 30 11.20 5.04 10.28
C MET A 30 11.59 3.74 10.99
N GLY A 31 10.76 3.23 11.91
CA GLY A 31 10.97 1.93 12.55
C GLY A 31 10.79 0.78 11.55
N ARG A 32 11.59 -0.29 11.71
CA ARG A 32 11.61 -1.46 10.83
C ARG A 32 11.63 -2.79 11.59
N VAL A 33 11.15 -2.82 12.83
CA VAL A 33 11.27 -4.00 13.70
C VAL A 33 9.89 -4.50 14.14
N LYS A 34 9.55 -5.71 13.71
CA LYS A 34 8.30 -6.39 14.11
C LYS A 34 8.18 -6.46 15.64
N GLY A 35 7.02 -6.08 16.16
CA GLY A 35 6.73 -6.06 17.58
C GLY A 35 7.32 -4.87 18.34
N ALA A 36 8.30 -4.15 17.80
CA ALA A 36 8.95 -3.01 18.45
C ALA A 36 8.53 -1.66 17.85
N GLY A 37 8.49 -1.54 16.54
CA GLY A 37 8.06 -0.30 15.89
C GLY A 37 8.21 -0.30 14.38
N VAL A 38 7.22 0.23 13.68
CA VAL A 38 7.20 0.35 12.22
C VAL A 38 6.31 1.52 11.81
N ASP A 39 6.61 2.17 10.70
CA ASP A 39 5.71 3.16 10.10
C ASP A 39 5.03 2.66 8.82
N CYS A 40 4.19 3.51 8.22
CA CYS A 40 3.35 3.14 7.08
C CYS A 40 4.13 2.87 5.79
N ALA A 41 5.35 3.38 5.65
CA ALA A 41 6.22 3.13 4.51
C ALA A 41 7.08 1.88 4.73
N MET A 42 7.62 1.71 5.94
CA MET A 42 8.49 0.60 6.28
C MET A 42 7.74 -0.71 6.46
N PHE A 43 6.50 -0.68 6.93
CA PHE A 43 5.70 -1.89 7.13
C PHE A 43 5.57 -2.75 5.86
N PRO A 44 5.05 -2.25 4.74
CA PRO A 44 4.95 -3.06 3.53
C PRO A 44 6.33 -3.48 2.99
N LEU A 45 7.34 -2.62 3.10
CA LEU A 45 8.70 -2.93 2.69
C LEU A 45 9.23 -4.15 3.45
N GLU A 46 9.09 -4.17 4.78
CA GLU A 46 9.56 -5.28 5.61
C GLU A 46 8.77 -6.57 5.35
N VAL A 47 7.47 -6.49 5.10
CA VAL A 47 6.65 -7.66 4.75
C VAL A 47 7.12 -8.30 3.45
N TYR A 48 7.33 -7.50 2.39
CA TYR A 48 7.80 -8.02 1.10
C TYR A 48 9.25 -8.51 1.16
N ARG A 49 10.10 -7.89 1.98
CA ARG A 49 11.46 -8.35 2.24
C ARG A 49 11.45 -9.69 2.98
N GLU A 50 10.65 -9.84 4.03
CA GLU A 50 10.50 -11.10 4.79
C GLU A 50 9.96 -12.23 3.89
N ALA A 51 9.09 -11.91 2.93
CA ALA A 51 8.61 -12.84 1.92
C ALA A 51 9.63 -13.15 0.81
N GLY A 52 10.79 -12.51 0.80
CA GLY A 52 11.83 -12.70 -0.22
C GLY A 52 11.46 -12.20 -1.61
N LEU A 53 10.57 -11.21 -1.70
CA LEU A 53 10.13 -10.61 -2.97
C LEU A 53 10.98 -9.40 -3.37
N ILE A 54 11.58 -8.74 -2.39
CA ILE A 54 12.50 -7.62 -2.58
C ILE A 54 13.72 -7.81 -1.67
N ASP A 55 14.83 -7.24 -2.07
CA ASP A 55 16.03 -7.13 -1.22
C ASP A 55 15.87 -6.05 -0.16
N ASP A 56 16.88 -5.89 0.70
CA ASP A 56 16.90 -4.78 1.64
C ASP A 56 17.09 -3.46 0.87
N ILE A 57 16.09 -2.58 1.00
CA ILE A 57 16.07 -1.29 0.33
C ILE A 57 16.52 -0.22 1.32
N GLU A 58 17.55 0.52 0.97
CA GLU A 58 17.92 1.73 1.68
C GLU A 58 16.92 2.84 1.39
N VAL A 59 16.17 3.27 2.42
CA VAL A 59 15.19 4.34 2.31
C VAL A 59 15.81 5.62 2.85
N PRO A 60 15.86 6.70 2.06
CA PRO A 60 16.40 7.98 2.54
C PRO A 60 15.55 8.51 3.69
N TYR A 61 16.19 9.28 4.57
CA TYR A 61 15.47 9.96 5.66
C TYR A 61 14.36 10.85 5.11
N TYR A 62 13.18 10.78 5.72
CA TYR A 62 12.05 11.66 5.46
C TYR A 62 11.43 12.15 6.79
N PRO A 63 11.08 13.45 6.91
CA PRO A 63 10.35 13.96 8.07
C PRO A 63 8.96 13.33 8.16
N LEU A 64 8.40 13.23 9.37
CA LEU A 64 7.08 12.64 9.59
C LEU A 64 5.95 13.34 8.79
N ASP A 65 6.10 14.62 8.54
CA ASP A 65 5.13 15.49 7.86
C ASP A 65 5.56 15.92 6.44
N TRP A 66 6.53 15.22 5.85
CA TRP A 66 7.12 15.58 4.55
C TRP A 66 6.08 15.81 3.44
N MET A 67 4.99 15.03 3.43
CA MET A 67 3.92 15.10 2.44
C MET A 67 3.11 16.41 2.52
N LEU A 68 3.18 17.14 3.63
CA LEU A 68 2.49 18.43 3.78
C LEU A 68 3.28 19.58 3.18
N HIS A 69 4.60 19.48 3.15
CA HIS A 69 5.54 20.55 2.81
C HIS A 69 6.27 20.35 1.48
N ARG A 70 6.34 19.11 1.00
CA ARG A 70 7.02 18.74 -0.25
C ARG A 70 6.06 18.13 -1.24
N SER A 71 6.39 18.25 -2.53
CA SER A 71 5.62 17.65 -3.63
C SER A 71 6.37 16.50 -4.32
N GLU A 72 7.53 16.13 -3.77
CA GLU A 72 8.35 15.03 -4.28
C GLU A 72 7.72 13.69 -3.94
N GLU A 73 7.45 12.88 -4.93
CA GLU A 73 6.83 11.55 -4.80
C GLU A 73 7.88 10.49 -4.42
N ILE A 74 8.54 10.65 -3.26
CA ILE A 74 9.64 9.78 -2.81
C ILE A 74 9.15 8.34 -2.67
N PHE A 75 8.05 8.11 -1.97
CA PHE A 75 7.53 6.78 -1.73
C PHE A 75 7.01 6.13 -3.01
N LEU A 76 6.23 6.88 -3.79
CA LEU A 76 5.75 6.41 -5.09
C LEU A 76 6.90 6.05 -6.04
N GLY A 77 7.94 6.88 -6.08
CA GLY A 77 9.13 6.62 -6.91
C GLY A 77 9.87 5.34 -6.53
N ILE A 78 9.94 5.00 -5.24
CA ILE A 78 10.49 3.73 -4.78
C ILE A 78 9.58 2.57 -5.20
N VAL A 79 8.29 2.67 -4.95
CA VAL A 79 7.32 1.60 -5.27
C VAL A 79 7.35 1.26 -6.77
N GLN A 80 7.42 2.26 -7.64
CA GLN A 80 7.46 2.08 -9.10
C GLN A 80 8.73 1.36 -9.62
N GLN A 81 9.78 1.27 -8.81
CA GLN A 81 10.98 0.49 -9.18
C GLN A 81 10.79 -1.01 -8.95
N TYR A 82 9.90 -1.42 -8.06
CA TYR A 82 9.74 -2.81 -7.61
C TYR A 82 8.39 -3.43 -7.97
N ALA A 83 7.40 -2.62 -8.32
CA ALA A 83 6.04 -3.08 -8.54
C ALA A 83 5.41 -2.44 -9.77
N THR A 84 4.55 -3.21 -10.45
CA THR A 84 3.78 -2.74 -11.61
C THR A 84 2.46 -2.14 -11.14
N GLU A 85 2.14 -0.94 -11.60
CA GLU A 85 0.85 -0.31 -11.30
C GLU A 85 -0.29 -1.03 -12.00
N ARG A 86 -1.35 -1.33 -11.24
CA ARG A 86 -2.57 -1.89 -11.82
C ARG A 86 -3.39 -0.80 -12.50
N PRO A 87 -3.93 -1.07 -13.69
CA PRO A 87 -4.83 -0.14 -14.36
C PRO A 87 -6.08 0.09 -13.51
N VAL A 88 -6.51 1.34 -13.40
CA VAL A 88 -7.82 1.68 -12.81
C VAL A 88 -8.89 1.28 -13.80
N VAL A 89 -9.71 0.29 -13.48
CA VAL A 89 -10.89 -0.04 -14.27
C VAL A 89 -11.97 1.00 -13.93
N VAL A 90 -12.09 2.02 -14.76
CA VAL A 90 -13.23 2.95 -14.71
C VAL A 90 -14.44 2.19 -15.29
N GLY A 91 -15.45 1.97 -14.45
CA GLY A 91 -16.71 1.37 -14.92
C GLY A 91 -17.31 2.22 -16.07
N ARG A 92 -17.78 1.57 -17.13
CA ARG A 92 -18.25 2.20 -18.39
C ARG A 92 -19.54 3.01 -18.28
N ASP A 93 -20.07 3.29 -17.11
CA ASP A 93 -21.40 3.87 -16.93
C ASP A 93 -21.41 5.39 -16.63
N LEU A 94 -20.37 6.11 -17.03
CA LEU A 94 -20.35 7.58 -16.95
C LEU A 94 -19.78 8.17 -18.25
N GLU A 95 -20.50 7.99 -19.37
CA GLU A 95 -20.46 8.93 -20.45
C GLU A 95 -21.11 10.24 -19.96
N THR A 96 -20.39 11.32 -20.13
CA THR A 96 -20.79 12.73 -19.86
C THR A 96 -20.60 13.23 -18.43
N ALA A 97 -19.36 13.50 -18.04
CA ALA A 97 -19.06 14.64 -17.17
C ALA A 97 -17.63 15.12 -17.39
N ALA A 98 -17.49 16.41 -17.56
CA ALA A 98 -16.26 17.12 -17.92
C ALA A 98 -15.04 16.75 -17.04
N ALA A 99 -13.88 16.73 -17.68
CA ALA A 99 -12.60 16.17 -17.25
C ALA A 99 -11.87 16.91 -16.12
N GLU A 100 -12.51 17.47 -15.11
CA GLU A 100 -11.79 18.22 -14.05
C GLU A 100 -12.23 17.95 -12.61
N THR A 101 -13.25 17.13 -12.35
CA THR A 101 -13.68 16.79 -10.99
C THR A 101 -14.27 15.39 -10.90
N ALA A 102 -13.66 14.41 -11.53
CA ALA A 102 -14.12 13.04 -11.37
C ALA A 102 -13.91 12.60 -9.91
N PRO A 103 -14.97 12.21 -9.16
CA PRO A 103 -14.77 11.51 -7.91
C PRO A 103 -13.97 10.25 -8.23
N LEU A 104 -12.90 10.01 -7.46
CA LEU A 104 -12.02 8.86 -7.63
C LEU A 104 -12.83 7.60 -7.84
N ALA A 105 -12.77 7.07 -9.05
CA ALA A 105 -13.40 5.81 -9.38
C ALA A 105 -12.89 4.75 -8.39
N THR A 106 -13.80 4.15 -7.66
CA THR A 106 -13.51 2.99 -6.83
C THR A 106 -12.89 1.94 -7.74
N ALA A 107 -11.65 1.57 -7.47
CA ALA A 107 -10.92 0.54 -8.23
C ALA A 107 -11.50 -0.85 -7.91
N ARG A 108 -12.82 -0.99 -8.08
CA ARG A 108 -13.53 -2.26 -7.91
C ARG A 108 -13.10 -3.19 -9.03
N GLY A 109 -12.29 -4.18 -8.71
CA GLY A 109 -11.99 -5.29 -9.59
C GLY A 109 -10.52 -5.53 -9.94
N SER A 110 -9.59 -4.60 -9.66
CA SER A 110 -8.17 -4.81 -9.98
C SER A 110 -7.31 -5.20 -8.77
N ALA A 111 -7.68 -4.80 -7.55
CA ALA A 111 -6.93 -5.12 -6.35
C ALA A 111 -7.05 -6.60 -5.97
N LYS A 112 -5.92 -7.25 -5.79
CA LYS A 112 -5.84 -8.67 -5.39
C LYS A 112 -5.12 -8.80 -4.06
N PRO A 113 -5.35 -9.89 -3.31
CA PRO A 113 -4.56 -10.19 -2.10
C PRO A 113 -3.07 -10.13 -2.39
N GLY A 114 -2.30 -9.55 -1.49
CA GLY A 114 -0.87 -9.36 -1.63
C GLY A 114 -0.46 -8.13 -2.45
N ASP A 115 -1.40 -7.41 -3.07
CA ASP A 115 -1.08 -6.14 -3.73
C ASP A 115 -0.77 -5.05 -2.70
N PHE A 116 -0.02 -4.07 -3.15
CA PHE A 116 0.28 -2.85 -2.43
C PHE A 116 -0.69 -1.74 -2.83
N VAL A 117 -1.24 -1.02 -1.87
CA VAL A 117 -2.04 0.18 -2.12
C VAL A 117 -1.36 1.40 -1.50
N LEU A 118 -1.26 2.47 -2.27
CA LEU A 118 -0.63 3.72 -1.88
C LEU A 118 -1.67 4.83 -1.89
N TYR A 119 -1.86 5.48 -0.75
CA TYR A 119 -2.84 6.54 -0.53
C TYR A 119 -2.20 7.91 -0.54
N ARG A 120 -2.91 8.89 -1.09
CA ARG A 120 -2.50 10.28 -1.07
C ARG A 120 -2.82 10.92 0.27
N PHE A 121 -1.79 11.49 0.90
CA PHE A 121 -1.87 12.31 2.10
C PHE A 121 -1.21 13.64 1.80
N GLY A 122 -1.96 14.74 1.98
CA GLY A 122 -1.45 16.04 1.58
C GLY A 122 -1.13 16.10 0.09
N ARG A 123 0.11 16.42 -0.26
CA ARG A 123 0.56 16.64 -1.65
C ARG A 123 1.05 15.37 -2.34
N CYS A 124 1.38 14.31 -1.59
CA CYS A 124 2.06 13.13 -2.10
C CYS A 124 1.32 11.84 -1.80
N PHE A 125 1.60 10.81 -2.58
CA PHE A 125 1.26 9.43 -2.22
C PHE A 125 2.24 8.94 -1.15
N ALA A 126 1.80 8.95 0.11
CA ALA A 126 2.69 8.85 1.27
C ALA A 126 2.28 7.80 2.30
N HIS A 127 1.15 7.12 2.14
CA HIS A 127 0.68 6.11 3.08
C HIS A 127 0.45 4.78 2.38
N GLY A 128 1.20 3.76 2.81
CA GLY A 128 1.16 2.43 2.24
C GLY A 128 0.33 1.44 3.05
N ALA A 129 -0.33 0.51 2.35
CA ALA A 129 -1.01 -0.63 2.95
C ALA A 129 -0.90 -1.86 2.05
N ILE A 130 -1.07 -3.04 2.63
CA ILE A 130 -1.13 -4.32 1.89
C ILE A 130 -2.60 -4.77 1.83
N VAL A 131 -3.05 -5.14 0.64
CA VAL A 131 -4.38 -5.69 0.42
C VAL A 131 -4.41 -7.14 0.91
N LEU A 132 -5.35 -7.45 1.81
CA LEU A 132 -5.59 -8.83 2.24
C LEU A 132 -6.72 -9.46 1.43
N GLU A 133 -7.83 -8.79 1.33
CA GLU A 133 -8.98 -9.07 0.47
C GLU A 133 -9.76 -7.76 0.35
N TRP A 134 -9.67 -7.11 -0.81
CA TRP A 134 -10.24 -5.78 -0.98
C TRP A 134 -11.73 -5.72 -0.62
N PRO A 135 -12.19 -4.77 0.22
CA PRO A 135 -11.48 -3.56 0.65
C PRO A 135 -10.63 -3.71 1.93
N ILE A 136 -10.47 -4.89 2.50
CA ILE A 136 -9.69 -5.07 3.73
C ILE A 136 -8.21 -4.95 3.45
N VAL A 137 -7.57 -4.01 4.15
CA VAL A 137 -6.13 -3.75 4.09
C VAL A 137 -5.51 -3.85 5.48
N ILE A 138 -4.19 -4.03 5.51
CA ILE A 138 -3.38 -3.96 6.73
C ILE A 138 -2.34 -2.86 6.56
N HIS A 139 -2.21 -2.00 7.57
CA HIS A 139 -1.33 -0.84 7.53
C HIS A 139 -0.90 -0.38 8.92
N ALA A 140 0.19 0.39 8.98
CA ALA A 140 0.67 1.01 10.22
C ALA A 140 0.12 2.43 10.35
N VAL A 141 -0.56 2.72 11.45
CA VAL A 141 -1.22 4.02 11.72
C VAL A 141 -0.63 4.65 12.96
N ASN A 142 -0.26 5.92 12.85
CA ASN A 142 0.25 6.67 14.00
C ASN A 142 -0.80 6.68 15.13
N GLY A 143 -0.36 6.27 16.32
CA GLY A 143 -1.20 6.13 17.50
C GLY A 143 -1.92 4.77 17.64
N ASN A 144 -2.02 3.97 16.58
CA ASN A 144 -2.71 2.67 16.59
C ASN A 144 -1.78 1.47 16.32
N GLY A 145 -0.62 1.72 15.69
CA GLY A 145 0.25 0.64 15.20
C GLY A 145 -0.31 -0.05 13.97
N VAL A 146 0.09 -1.31 13.77
CA VAL A 146 -0.36 -2.12 12.63
C VAL A 146 -1.75 -2.68 12.91
N ILE A 147 -2.71 -2.29 12.06
CA ILE A 147 -4.13 -2.61 12.18
C ILE A 147 -4.74 -3.06 10.86
N LEU A 148 -5.90 -3.71 10.93
CA LEU A 148 -6.79 -3.94 9.79
C LEU A 148 -7.75 -2.76 9.64
N SER A 149 -8.07 -2.40 8.42
CA SER A 149 -9.07 -1.37 8.11
C SER A 149 -9.80 -1.66 6.80
N ASP A 150 -11.01 -1.13 6.65
CA ASP A 150 -11.65 -0.99 5.35
C ASP A 150 -10.94 0.14 4.58
N GLY A 151 -10.26 -0.22 3.50
CA GLY A 151 -9.43 0.70 2.71
C GLY A 151 -10.20 1.78 1.94
N GLU A 152 -11.54 1.77 1.98
CA GLU A 152 -12.39 2.78 1.37
C GLU A 152 -13.18 3.60 2.40
N ARG A 153 -13.57 2.99 3.52
CA ARG A 153 -14.61 3.52 4.40
C ARG A 153 -14.18 3.76 5.82
N GLU A 154 -12.97 3.39 6.21
CA GLU A 154 -12.56 3.42 7.60
C GLU A 154 -11.38 4.36 7.88
N GLY A 155 -11.49 5.10 9.00
CA GLY A 155 -10.42 5.86 9.59
C GLY A 155 -9.79 6.89 8.67
N ILE A 156 -8.47 6.92 8.67
CA ILE A 156 -7.68 7.89 7.88
C ILE A 156 -7.70 7.64 6.37
N LEU A 157 -8.26 6.51 5.91
CA LEU A 157 -8.27 6.10 4.50
C LEU A 157 -9.49 6.61 3.73
N VAL A 158 -10.52 7.07 4.43
CA VAL A 158 -11.80 7.52 3.83
C VAL A 158 -11.57 8.62 2.80
N GLY A 159 -12.13 8.42 1.60
CA GLY A 159 -12.16 9.43 0.55
C GLY A 159 -10.81 9.79 -0.08
N ARG A 160 -9.75 9.05 0.22
CA ARG A 160 -8.43 9.36 -0.32
C ARG A 160 -8.21 8.78 -1.71
N ALA A 161 -7.48 9.53 -2.52
CA ALA A 161 -6.91 9.04 -3.76
C ALA A 161 -5.99 7.86 -3.48
N LYS A 162 -6.10 6.80 -4.28
CA LYS A 162 -5.32 5.58 -4.10
C LYS A 162 -4.83 5.01 -5.43
N ARG A 163 -3.67 4.36 -5.40
CA ARG A 163 -3.07 3.65 -6.53
C ARG A 163 -2.70 2.24 -6.08
N PHE A 164 -2.90 1.26 -6.93
CA PHE A 164 -2.63 -0.14 -6.65
C PHE A 164 -1.43 -0.63 -7.44
N PHE A 165 -0.61 -1.45 -6.81
CA PHE A 165 0.61 -1.99 -7.39
C PHE A 165 0.71 -3.49 -7.12
N SER A 166 1.22 -4.23 -8.09
CA SER A 166 1.45 -5.66 -8.01
C SER A 166 2.94 -5.95 -8.06
N LEU A 167 3.39 -6.86 -7.20
CA LEU A 167 4.74 -7.45 -7.26
C LEU A 167 4.74 -8.76 -8.06
N TRP A 168 3.61 -9.15 -8.62
CA TRP A 168 3.38 -10.45 -9.26
C TRP A 168 3.34 -10.39 -10.79
N GLU A 169 3.28 -9.20 -11.39
CA GLU A 169 3.06 -9.00 -12.85
C GLU A 169 4.23 -8.28 -13.51
#